data_d38ed05a79efac6248e617e956a1d4f6
#
_entry.id   d38ed05a79efac6248e617e956a1d4f6
#
_cell.length_a   1.000
_cell.length_b   1.000
_cell.length_c   1.000
_cell.angle_alpha   90.00
_cell.angle_beta   90.00
_cell.angle_gamma   90.00
#
_symmetry.space_group_name_H-M   'P 1'
#
loop_
_entity.id
_entity.type
_entity.pdbx_description
1 polymer ?
#
loop_
_entity_poly.entity_id
_entity_poly.type
_entity_poly.pdbx_seq_one_letter_code
_entity_poly.pdbx_strand_id
1 'polypeptide(L)'
;MRIEPRPLPPTLPFLGNLPPLLTRLYAARGVQSEAELDKSLARLLPYQQLKGIEAGVDLLVAALDQRQRILIVGDFDADGATASTVGVLGLRLLGAAHVDYLVPNRFEYGYGLTPEIVEVALQRQPQLLITVDNGISSVDGVAAAKAAGLKVLVTDHHLPGEQLPDADAIINPNQPGCSFPSKSLAGVGVIFYVLMALRARLRSLGRYETQPQPNIGELLDLVALGSVADVVPLDANNRILVHQGLERIRAGRARPGLKAILEVARRDHRRITSTDLGFILGPRLNAAGRLDDMSLGIECLLCEDPALAQDMAQQLDDLNQDRKSIEQGMQREALAQLKDLPVESMPYGLCLFDADWHQGVIGILASRLKERYHRPTIAFADAGDGMLKGSARSVPGFHIRDALDAVAARHPQLISKFGGHAMAAGLSLPEGNFTAFAEAFDEEVRRQLREEDLTGRLLSDGSLAVEEFHLDLAKALRHAGPWGQHFPEPLFHGVFQLVEQRVVGERHLKVVLKSECGSIRLDGIAFGIDREVWPNPTVRWVELAYKLDVNEFRGNETVQLMIAHMEPR
;
A
#
# COMPACT_ATOMS: atom_id res chain seq x y z
N MET A 1 -12.60 18.40 11.54
CA MET A 1 -11.21 18.36 11.02
C MET A 1 -10.65 19.76 10.93
N ARG A 2 -9.31 19.92 11.01
CA ARG A 2 -8.66 21.24 10.80
C ARG A 2 -7.92 21.24 9.47
N ILE A 3 -8.12 22.28 8.66
CA ILE A 3 -7.33 22.48 7.43
C ILE A 3 -6.12 23.32 7.83
N GLU A 4 -4.93 22.78 7.62
CA GLU A 4 -3.65 23.42 7.97
C GLU A 4 -2.78 23.55 6.72
N PRO A 5 -1.99 24.63 6.57
CA PRO A 5 -1.10 24.76 5.44
C PRO A 5 0.02 23.70 5.53
N ARG A 6 0.32 23.07 4.39
CA ARG A 6 1.47 22.16 4.28
C ARG A 6 2.75 22.98 4.46
N PRO A 7 3.69 22.51 5.31
CA PRO A 7 4.95 23.19 5.50
C PRO A 7 5.73 23.35 4.18
N LEU A 8 6.32 24.52 4.00
CA LEU A 8 7.22 24.83 2.89
C LEU A 8 8.64 25.03 3.44
N PRO A 9 9.68 24.72 2.65
CA PRO A 9 11.03 25.08 3.02
C PRO A 9 11.18 26.62 3.05
N PRO A 10 12.10 27.16 3.86
CA PRO A 10 12.31 28.63 3.96
C PRO A 10 12.64 29.29 2.63
N THR A 11 13.31 28.55 1.73
CA THR A 11 13.64 28.99 0.38
C THR A 11 13.20 27.89 -0.60
N LEU A 12 12.44 28.26 -1.62
CA LEU A 12 12.04 27.32 -2.65
C LEU A 12 13.25 26.91 -3.50
N PRO A 13 13.42 25.61 -3.79
CA PRO A 13 14.49 25.13 -4.65
C PRO A 13 14.26 25.61 -6.10
N PHE A 14 15.33 25.73 -6.87
CA PHE A 14 15.23 25.89 -8.31
C PHE A 14 14.96 24.54 -8.97
N LEU A 15 13.80 24.39 -9.59
CA LEU A 15 13.34 23.16 -10.24
C LEU A 15 13.17 23.33 -11.77
N GLY A 16 14.10 24.04 -12.39
CA GLY A 16 14.01 24.34 -13.82
C GLY A 16 12.90 25.36 -14.14
N ASN A 17 12.32 25.26 -15.34
CA ASN A 17 11.27 26.17 -15.82
C ASN A 17 9.85 25.70 -15.48
N LEU A 18 9.65 25.10 -14.31
CA LEU A 18 8.32 24.69 -13.89
C LEU A 18 7.43 25.89 -13.53
N PRO A 19 6.11 25.78 -13.77
CA PRO A 19 5.15 26.75 -13.24
C PRO A 19 5.32 26.97 -11.74
N PRO A 20 5.16 28.19 -11.21
CA PRO A 20 5.36 28.49 -9.78
C PRO A 20 4.55 27.58 -8.84
N LEU A 21 3.31 27.24 -9.22
CA LEU A 21 2.47 26.32 -8.46
C LEU A 21 3.14 24.94 -8.34
N LEU A 22 3.60 24.34 -9.44
CA LEU A 22 4.27 23.03 -9.41
C LEU A 22 5.57 23.07 -8.60
N THR A 23 6.36 24.12 -8.72
CA THR A 23 7.57 24.32 -7.89
C THR A 23 7.22 24.30 -6.41
N ARG A 24 6.18 25.03 -5.99
CA ARG A 24 5.69 25.05 -4.61
C ARG A 24 5.21 23.67 -4.15
N LEU A 25 4.44 22.97 -4.99
CA LEU A 25 3.92 21.63 -4.68
C LEU A 25 5.04 20.60 -4.47
N TYR A 26 6.04 20.60 -5.34
CA TYR A 26 7.19 19.70 -5.21
C TYR A 26 8.07 20.04 -4.01
N ALA A 27 8.33 21.33 -3.78
CA ALA A 27 9.08 21.79 -2.61
C ALA A 27 8.43 21.39 -1.28
N ALA A 28 7.09 21.50 -1.21
CA ALA A 28 6.31 21.05 -0.06
C ALA A 28 6.35 19.51 0.18
N ARG A 29 6.84 18.74 -0.80
CA ARG A 29 7.04 17.28 -0.75
C ARG A 29 8.52 16.90 -0.64
N GLY A 30 9.37 17.86 -0.34
CA GLY A 30 10.79 17.64 -0.06
C GLY A 30 11.68 17.51 -1.29
N VAL A 31 11.18 17.79 -2.50
CA VAL A 31 12.02 17.81 -3.70
C VAL A 31 13.01 18.98 -3.61
N GLN A 32 14.30 18.69 -3.77
CA GLN A 32 15.39 19.66 -3.61
C GLN A 32 16.02 20.07 -4.95
N SER A 33 15.89 19.24 -5.98
CA SER A 33 16.53 19.47 -7.28
C SER A 33 15.69 18.98 -8.45
N GLU A 34 15.89 19.57 -9.61
CA GLU A 34 15.27 19.15 -10.87
C GLU A 34 15.59 17.69 -11.21
N ALA A 35 16.78 17.21 -10.82
CA ALA A 35 17.20 15.82 -11.05
C ALA A 35 16.29 14.78 -10.38
N GLU A 36 15.65 15.11 -9.27
CA GLU A 36 14.69 14.23 -8.58
C GLU A 36 13.34 14.12 -9.31
N LEU A 37 13.09 14.99 -10.28
CA LEU A 37 11.89 14.97 -11.12
C LEU A 37 12.11 14.19 -12.43
N ASP A 38 13.35 13.82 -12.74
CA ASP A 38 13.69 12.96 -13.87
C ASP A 38 13.28 11.50 -13.56
N LYS A 39 12.24 11.04 -14.23
CA LYS A 39 11.66 9.70 -14.05
C LYS A 39 12.18 8.66 -15.06
N SER A 40 13.32 8.94 -15.70
CA SER A 40 13.97 7.99 -16.61
C SER A 40 14.62 6.83 -15.85
N LEU A 41 14.62 5.62 -16.43
CA LEU A 41 15.27 4.44 -15.84
C LEU A 41 16.79 4.63 -15.60
N ALA A 42 17.42 5.53 -16.33
CA ALA A 42 18.84 5.86 -16.16
C ALA A 42 19.14 6.49 -14.79
N ARG A 43 18.12 7.01 -14.10
CA ARG A 43 18.23 7.65 -12.78
C ARG A 43 17.97 6.70 -11.62
N LEU A 44 17.64 5.43 -11.89
CA LEU A 44 17.53 4.43 -10.83
C LEU A 44 18.84 4.32 -10.05
N LEU A 45 18.71 4.13 -8.75
CA LEU A 45 19.85 3.92 -7.87
C LEU A 45 20.64 2.67 -8.30
N PRO A 46 21.96 2.66 -8.19
CA PRO A 46 22.78 1.53 -8.59
C PRO A 46 22.56 0.34 -7.64
N TYR A 47 22.23 -0.84 -8.20
CA TYR A 47 21.99 -2.06 -7.43
C TYR A 47 23.19 -2.51 -6.60
N GLN A 48 24.40 -2.12 -7.00
CA GLN A 48 25.65 -2.46 -6.30
C GLN A 48 25.67 -1.97 -4.85
N GLN A 49 24.86 -0.98 -4.50
CA GLN A 49 24.74 -0.46 -3.14
C GLN A 49 23.84 -1.33 -2.23
N LEU A 50 23.08 -2.28 -2.79
CA LEU A 50 22.33 -3.25 -2.00
C LEU A 50 23.29 -4.27 -1.38
N LYS A 51 23.35 -4.30 -0.06
CA LYS A 51 24.14 -5.29 0.67
C LYS A 51 23.68 -6.70 0.32
N GLY A 52 24.63 -7.60 0.09
CA GLY A 52 24.36 -9.00 -0.24
C GLY A 52 24.04 -9.27 -1.72
N ILE A 53 23.94 -8.24 -2.56
CA ILE A 53 23.52 -8.39 -3.96
C ILE A 53 24.46 -9.31 -4.76
N GLU A 54 25.77 -9.19 -4.57
CA GLU A 54 26.75 -10.02 -5.28
C GLU A 54 26.62 -11.50 -4.88
N ALA A 55 26.55 -11.79 -3.58
CA ALA A 55 26.36 -13.16 -3.09
C ALA A 55 25.03 -13.77 -3.58
N GLY A 56 23.94 -12.99 -3.57
CA GLY A 56 22.65 -13.42 -4.10
C GLY A 56 22.70 -13.71 -5.61
N VAL A 57 23.37 -12.85 -6.36
CA VAL A 57 23.56 -13.06 -7.81
C VAL A 57 24.42 -14.29 -8.09
N ASP A 58 25.48 -14.52 -7.32
CA ASP A 58 26.32 -15.72 -7.48
C ASP A 58 25.54 -17.01 -7.21
N LEU A 59 24.66 -17.03 -6.20
CA LEU A 59 23.73 -18.15 -5.96
C LEU A 59 22.81 -18.39 -7.16
N LEU A 60 22.25 -17.31 -7.73
CA LEU A 60 21.34 -17.41 -8.87
C LEU A 60 22.07 -17.89 -10.13
N VAL A 61 23.28 -17.39 -10.42
CA VAL A 61 24.09 -17.87 -11.54
C VAL A 61 24.39 -19.37 -11.39
N ALA A 62 24.79 -19.81 -10.20
CA ALA A 62 25.03 -21.22 -9.93
C ALA A 62 23.76 -22.09 -10.12
N ALA A 63 22.60 -21.58 -9.67
CA ALA A 63 21.33 -22.27 -9.85
C ALA A 63 20.93 -22.38 -11.33
N LEU A 64 21.17 -21.34 -12.13
CA LEU A 64 20.93 -21.36 -13.58
C LEU A 64 21.86 -22.36 -14.27
N ASP A 65 23.16 -22.35 -13.97
CA ASP A 65 24.17 -23.22 -14.57
C ASP A 65 23.92 -24.70 -14.27
N GLN A 66 23.48 -24.98 -13.05
CA GLN A 66 23.16 -26.34 -12.59
C GLN A 66 21.71 -26.74 -12.87
N ARG A 67 20.92 -25.89 -13.52
CA ARG A 67 19.47 -26.10 -13.81
C ARG A 67 18.69 -26.51 -12.55
N GLN A 68 19.03 -25.90 -11.42
CA GLN A 68 18.38 -26.17 -10.14
C GLN A 68 16.90 -25.82 -10.15
N ARG A 69 16.12 -26.52 -9.31
CA ARG A 69 14.74 -26.12 -9.01
C ARG A 69 14.75 -24.97 -8.02
N ILE A 70 14.20 -23.87 -8.44
CA ILE A 70 14.08 -22.65 -7.65
C ILE A 70 12.64 -22.55 -7.17
N LEU A 71 12.44 -22.39 -5.86
CA LEU A 71 11.13 -22.15 -5.26
C LEU A 71 11.12 -20.77 -4.64
N ILE A 72 10.17 -19.95 -5.07
CA ILE A 72 9.90 -18.62 -4.50
C ILE A 72 8.84 -18.77 -3.42
N VAL A 73 9.12 -18.29 -2.21
CA VAL A 73 8.16 -18.23 -1.11
C VAL A 73 7.77 -16.76 -0.90
N GLY A 74 6.54 -16.42 -1.28
CA GLY A 74 6.00 -15.06 -1.22
C GLY A 74 5.14 -14.79 0.00
N ASP A 75 4.75 -13.52 0.18
CA ASP A 75 3.73 -13.13 1.13
C ASP A 75 2.32 -13.16 0.50
N PHE A 76 1.29 -13.09 1.33
CA PHE A 76 -0.14 -13.26 0.99
C PHE A 76 -0.86 -11.93 0.69
N ASP A 77 -0.14 -10.86 0.37
CA ASP A 77 -0.71 -9.58 -0.05
C ASP A 77 -0.34 -9.22 -1.50
N ALA A 78 -0.73 -8.03 -1.95
CA ALA A 78 -0.50 -7.61 -3.33
C ALA A 78 0.99 -7.38 -3.63
N ASP A 79 1.82 -6.96 -2.66
CA ASP A 79 3.27 -6.86 -2.86
C ASP A 79 3.89 -8.25 -2.97
N GLY A 80 3.60 -9.16 -2.04
CA GLY A 80 4.06 -10.55 -2.11
C GLY A 80 3.63 -11.26 -3.39
N ALA A 81 2.38 -11.05 -3.84
CA ALA A 81 1.89 -11.61 -5.10
C ALA A 81 2.63 -11.06 -6.32
N THR A 82 2.82 -9.74 -6.40
CA THR A 82 3.56 -9.12 -7.51
C THR A 82 5.05 -9.48 -7.46
N ALA A 83 5.65 -9.54 -6.27
CA ALA A 83 7.04 -9.95 -6.07
C ALA A 83 7.27 -11.41 -6.49
N SER A 84 6.36 -12.32 -6.12
CA SER A 84 6.39 -13.72 -6.56
C SER A 84 6.28 -13.82 -8.08
N THR A 85 5.34 -13.10 -8.69
CA THR A 85 5.14 -13.07 -10.14
C THR A 85 6.37 -12.52 -10.86
N VAL A 86 6.93 -11.40 -10.39
CA VAL A 86 8.16 -10.78 -10.96
C VAL A 86 9.34 -11.73 -10.84
N GLY A 87 9.50 -12.40 -9.70
CA GLY A 87 10.55 -13.38 -9.48
C GLY A 87 10.44 -14.56 -10.45
N VAL A 88 9.26 -15.18 -10.56
CA VAL A 88 9.00 -16.31 -11.48
C VAL A 88 9.29 -15.91 -12.92
N LEU A 89 8.67 -14.84 -13.40
CA LEU A 89 8.81 -14.39 -14.78
C LEU A 89 10.22 -13.92 -15.10
N GLY A 90 10.82 -13.13 -14.20
CA GLY A 90 12.16 -12.61 -14.41
C GLY A 90 13.23 -13.70 -14.45
N LEU A 91 13.16 -14.69 -13.56
CA LEU A 91 14.07 -15.82 -13.59
C LEU A 91 13.88 -16.69 -14.84
N ARG A 92 12.63 -16.93 -15.27
CA ARG A 92 12.35 -17.63 -16.54
C ARG A 92 12.92 -16.87 -17.73
N LEU A 93 12.71 -15.55 -17.81
CA LEU A 93 13.29 -14.69 -18.85
C LEU A 93 14.82 -14.73 -18.87
N LEU A 94 15.46 -14.87 -17.72
CA LEU A 94 16.91 -14.92 -17.58
C LEU A 94 17.48 -16.34 -17.72
N GLY A 95 16.65 -17.34 -18.04
CA GLY A 95 17.07 -18.69 -18.42
C GLY A 95 16.93 -19.75 -17.33
N ALA A 96 16.22 -19.51 -16.24
CA ALA A 96 15.93 -20.53 -15.25
C ALA A 96 15.02 -21.63 -15.84
N ALA A 97 15.47 -22.89 -15.71
CA ALA A 97 14.76 -24.04 -16.27
C ALA A 97 13.54 -24.44 -15.44
N HIS A 98 13.62 -24.30 -14.12
CA HIS A 98 12.60 -24.75 -13.18
C HIS A 98 12.40 -23.69 -12.11
N VAL A 99 11.32 -22.92 -12.21
CA VAL A 99 10.92 -21.93 -11.21
C VAL A 99 9.45 -22.12 -10.89
N ASP A 100 9.17 -22.24 -9.60
CA ASP A 100 7.83 -22.36 -9.05
C ASP A 100 7.69 -21.41 -7.85
N TYR A 101 6.47 -21.22 -7.35
CA TYR A 101 6.20 -20.38 -6.19
C TYR A 101 5.34 -21.11 -5.14
N LEU A 102 5.40 -20.62 -3.92
CA LEU A 102 4.59 -21.03 -2.79
C LEU A 102 4.17 -19.79 -2.02
N VAL A 103 2.87 -19.66 -1.70
CA VAL A 103 2.37 -18.63 -0.79
C VAL A 103 1.72 -19.32 0.39
N PRO A 104 2.15 -19.02 1.64
CA PRO A 104 1.53 -19.57 2.82
C PRO A 104 0.10 -19.06 2.99
N ASN A 105 -0.82 -19.95 3.35
CA ASN A 105 -2.14 -19.54 3.82
C ASN A 105 -2.00 -18.86 5.20
N ARG A 106 -2.37 -17.58 5.29
CA ARG A 106 -2.23 -16.77 6.50
C ARG A 106 -3.00 -17.29 7.72
N PHE A 107 -4.03 -18.07 7.48
CA PHE A 107 -4.88 -18.63 8.55
C PHE A 107 -4.31 -19.91 9.14
N GLU A 108 -3.53 -20.65 8.35
CA GLU A 108 -2.92 -21.93 8.74
C GLU A 108 -1.49 -21.77 9.26
N TYR A 109 -0.66 -20.97 8.55
CA TYR A 109 0.79 -20.92 8.78
C TYR A 109 1.30 -19.59 9.34
N GLY A 110 0.46 -18.55 9.37
CA GLY A 110 0.86 -17.21 9.81
C GLY A 110 1.68 -16.45 8.75
N TYR A 111 2.68 -15.68 9.18
CA TYR A 111 3.46 -14.79 8.34
C TYR A 111 4.89 -15.31 8.13
N GLY A 112 5.37 -15.18 6.89
CA GLY A 112 6.76 -15.42 6.51
C GLY A 112 7.15 -16.90 6.39
N LEU A 113 8.45 -17.14 6.23
CA LEU A 113 9.00 -18.49 6.14
C LEU A 113 9.09 -19.09 7.55
N THR A 114 8.19 -20.01 7.87
CA THR A 114 8.22 -20.80 9.11
C THR A 114 8.74 -22.22 8.85
N PRO A 115 9.14 -22.99 9.89
CA PRO A 115 9.52 -24.40 9.71
C PRO A 115 8.43 -25.23 9.03
N GLU A 116 7.14 -24.99 9.33
CA GLU A 116 6.01 -25.68 8.72
C GLU A 116 5.91 -25.39 7.22
N ILE A 117 6.16 -24.15 6.81
CA ILE A 117 6.21 -23.77 5.38
C ILE A 117 7.39 -24.44 4.67
N VAL A 118 8.51 -24.60 5.36
CA VAL A 118 9.65 -25.35 4.81
C VAL A 118 9.27 -26.81 4.54
N GLU A 119 8.53 -27.46 5.43
CA GLU A 119 8.03 -28.83 5.20
C GLU A 119 7.15 -28.92 3.95
N VAL A 120 6.26 -27.94 3.73
CA VAL A 120 5.46 -27.86 2.49
C VAL A 120 6.35 -27.62 1.27
N ALA A 121 7.33 -26.72 1.39
CA ALA A 121 8.28 -26.40 0.31
C ALA A 121 9.10 -27.63 -0.13
N LEU A 122 9.51 -28.47 0.82
CA LEU A 122 10.28 -29.69 0.55
C LEU A 122 9.53 -30.70 -0.33
N GLN A 123 8.19 -30.70 -0.33
CA GLN A 123 7.39 -31.55 -1.21
C GLN A 123 7.63 -31.23 -2.70
N ARG A 124 8.04 -30.00 -3.02
CA ARG A 124 8.39 -29.55 -4.37
C ARG A 124 9.84 -29.80 -4.74
N GLN A 125 10.62 -30.36 -3.82
CA GLN A 125 12.03 -30.73 -3.99
C GLN A 125 12.91 -29.57 -4.54
N PRO A 126 12.86 -28.37 -4.00
CA PRO A 126 13.71 -27.27 -4.43
C PRO A 126 15.18 -27.53 -4.03
N GLN A 127 16.10 -26.85 -4.69
CA GLN A 127 17.51 -26.78 -4.34
C GLN A 127 17.90 -25.38 -3.90
N LEU A 128 17.19 -24.37 -4.41
CA LEU A 128 17.28 -22.97 -3.98
C LEU A 128 15.90 -22.48 -3.58
N LEU A 129 15.79 -21.95 -2.37
CA LEU A 129 14.61 -21.26 -1.86
C LEU A 129 14.89 -19.76 -1.87
N ILE A 130 13.97 -18.98 -2.44
CA ILE A 130 14.04 -17.51 -2.45
C ILE A 130 12.81 -16.99 -1.72
N THR A 131 13.00 -16.23 -0.66
CA THR A 131 11.88 -15.48 -0.09
C THR A 131 11.72 -14.16 -0.83
N VAL A 132 10.49 -13.70 -1.03
CA VAL A 132 10.16 -12.40 -1.57
C VAL A 132 9.14 -11.72 -0.68
N ASP A 133 9.41 -10.47 -0.30
CA ASP A 133 8.57 -9.67 0.59
C ASP A 133 8.38 -10.27 2.00
N ASN A 134 9.29 -11.15 2.37
CA ASN A 134 9.38 -11.75 3.71
C ASN A 134 10.76 -12.36 3.93
N GLY A 135 11.02 -12.83 5.14
CA GLY A 135 12.18 -13.67 5.44
C GLY A 135 13.24 -13.02 6.31
N ILE A 136 13.33 -11.69 6.41
CA ILE A 136 14.36 -11.02 7.22
C ILE A 136 14.28 -11.37 8.72
N SER A 137 13.11 -11.72 9.20
CA SER A 137 12.87 -12.15 10.60
C SER A 137 12.60 -13.66 10.73
N SER A 138 12.74 -14.43 9.65
CA SER A 138 12.44 -15.86 9.60
C SER A 138 13.63 -16.73 10.03
N VAL A 139 14.15 -16.50 11.24
CA VAL A 139 15.36 -17.19 11.76
C VAL A 139 15.16 -18.70 11.77
N ASP A 140 14.06 -19.19 12.37
CA ASP A 140 13.78 -20.62 12.52
C ASP A 140 13.46 -21.28 11.18
N GLY A 141 12.71 -20.59 10.31
CA GLY A 141 12.38 -21.11 8.98
C GLY A 141 13.62 -21.25 8.09
N VAL A 142 14.52 -20.26 8.10
CA VAL A 142 15.79 -20.36 7.37
C VAL A 142 16.67 -21.46 7.95
N ALA A 143 16.75 -21.60 9.27
CA ALA A 143 17.48 -22.69 9.91
C ALA A 143 16.93 -24.07 9.50
N ALA A 144 15.61 -24.24 9.48
CA ALA A 144 14.95 -25.47 9.02
C ALA A 144 15.26 -25.77 7.55
N ALA A 145 15.20 -24.77 6.66
CA ALA A 145 15.54 -24.94 5.24
C ALA A 145 17.00 -25.35 5.04
N LYS A 146 17.93 -24.71 5.75
CA LYS A 146 19.36 -25.05 5.72
C LYS A 146 19.62 -26.44 6.27
N ALA A 147 18.97 -26.84 7.36
CA ALA A 147 19.07 -28.19 7.92
C ALA A 147 18.58 -29.27 6.94
N ALA A 148 17.60 -28.93 6.09
CA ALA A 148 17.13 -29.78 5.00
C ALA A 148 18.04 -29.77 3.75
N GLY A 149 19.17 -29.05 3.78
CA GLY A 149 20.16 -28.99 2.69
C GLY A 149 19.83 -28.00 1.59
N LEU A 150 18.84 -27.11 1.77
CA LEU A 150 18.50 -26.07 0.81
C LEU A 150 19.49 -24.90 0.87
N LYS A 151 19.73 -24.27 -0.28
CA LYS A 151 20.28 -22.92 -0.33
C LYS A 151 19.14 -21.91 -0.13
N VAL A 152 19.41 -20.82 0.59
CA VAL A 152 18.40 -19.82 0.91
C VAL A 152 18.89 -18.42 0.54
N LEU A 153 18.13 -17.75 -0.32
CA LEU A 153 18.26 -16.34 -0.64
C LEU A 153 17.07 -15.58 -0.06
N VAL A 154 17.31 -14.69 0.89
CA VAL A 154 16.28 -13.80 1.43
C VAL A 154 16.25 -12.52 0.64
N THR A 155 15.09 -12.17 0.06
CA THR A 155 14.80 -10.82 -0.49
C THR A 155 13.61 -10.26 0.24
N ASP A 156 13.80 -9.11 0.89
CA ASP A 156 12.80 -8.51 1.78
C ASP A 156 13.04 -7.00 1.90
N HIS A 157 12.08 -6.29 2.43
CA HIS A 157 12.19 -4.85 2.71
C HIS A 157 11.77 -4.48 4.13
N HIS A 158 11.22 -5.43 4.87
CA HIS A 158 10.80 -5.22 6.25
C HIS A 158 11.99 -4.89 7.17
N LEU A 159 11.69 -4.28 8.30
CA LEU A 159 12.70 -4.02 9.33
C LEU A 159 13.17 -5.34 9.94
N PRO A 160 14.49 -5.52 10.10
CA PRO A 160 15.02 -6.72 10.72
C PRO A 160 14.66 -6.79 12.21
N GLY A 161 14.57 -8.01 12.73
CA GLY A 161 14.54 -8.28 14.16
C GLY A 161 15.93 -8.10 14.81
N GLU A 162 16.04 -8.50 16.07
CA GLU A 162 17.32 -8.45 16.80
C GLU A 162 18.39 -9.36 16.19
N GLN A 163 17.97 -10.48 15.61
CA GLN A 163 18.82 -11.46 14.96
C GLN A 163 18.43 -11.62 13.49
N LEU A 164 19.42 -11.62 12.61
CA LEU A 164 19.24 -11.97 11.20
C LEU A 164 19.24 -13.49 11.01
N PRO A 165 18.48 -14.02 10.03
CA PRO A 165 18.54 -15.43 9.68
C PRO A 165 19.90 -15.78 9.03
N ASP A 166 20.38 -17.02 9.24
CA ASP A 166 21.62 -17.54 8.64
C ASP A 166 21.39 -18.02 7.20
N ALA A 167 20.90 -17.13 6.35
CA ALA A 167 20.71 -17.39 4.91
C ALA A 167 22.04 -17.34 4.15
N ASP A 168 22.10 -18.01 2.97
CA ASP A 168 23.29 -17.96 2.10
C ASP A 168 23.51 -16.55 1.53
N ALA A 169 22.44 -15.77 1.33
CA ALA A 169 22.50 -14.33 1.08
C ALA A 169 21.22 -13.64 1.57
N ILE A 170 21.34 -12.38 1.98
CA ILE A 170 20.23 -11.51 2.38
C ILE A 170 20.34 -10.22 1.58
N ILE A 171 19.28 -9.87 0.86
CA ILE A 171 19.15 -8.63 0.11
C ILE A 171 17.93 -7.89 0.67
N ASN A 172 18.21 -6.87 1.49
CA ASN A 172 17.19 -6.03 2.11
C ASN A 172 17.79 -4.64 2.34
N PRO A 173 17.17 -3.55 1.82
CA PRO A 173 17.69 -2.20 1.99
C PRO A 173 17.75 -1.77 3.46
N ASN A 174 16.94 -2.38 4.34
CA ASN A 174 16.84 -2.06 5.75
C ASN A 174 17.73 -2.93 6.65
N GLN A 175 18.46 -3.91 6.09
CA GLN A 175 19.39 -4.71 6.91
C GLN A 175 20.56 -3.86 7.42
N PRO A 176 21.11 -4.18 8.60
CA PRO A 176 22.26 -3.47 9.16
C PRO A 176 23.45 -3.40 8.19
N GLY A 177 24.02 -2.20 8.02
CA GLY A 177 25.17 -1.96 7.15
C GLY A 177 24.86 -1.94 5.64
N CYS A 178 23.59 -1.89 5.23
CA CYS A 178 23.23 -1.65 3.83
C CYS A 178 23.34 -0.16 3.51
N SER A 179 24.08 0.18 2.45
CA SER A 179 24.31 1.56 2.00
C SER A 179 23.32 2.04 0.93
N PHE A 180 22.38 1.20 0.51
CA PHE A 180 21.38 1.58 -0.50
C PHE A 180 20.53 2.75 0.01
N PRO A 181 20.47 3.88 -0.72
CA PRO A 181 19.88 5.11 -0.21
C PRO A 181 18.36 5.02 0.00
N SER A 182 17.64 4.36 -0.91
CA SER A 182 16.20 4.16 -0.76
C SER A 182 15.92 3.04 0.24
N LYS A 183 15.43 3.43 1.42
CA LYS A 183 14.97 2.48 2.45
C LYS A 183 13.50 2.08 2.26
N SER A 184 12.89 2.57 1.21
CA SER A 184 11.45 2.49 0.97
C SER A 184 11.09 1.59 -0.22
N LEU A 185 12.03 0.76 -0.72
CA LEU A 185 11.64 -0.24 -1.73
C LEU A 185 10.57 -1.17 -1.16
N ALA A 186 9.57 -1.51 -1.96
CA ALA A 186 8.66 -2.62 -1.69
C ALA A 186 9.35 -3.98 -1.99
N GLY A 187 8.80 -5.08 -1.52
CA GLY A 187 9.34 -6.42 -1.79
C GLY A 187 9.49 -6.70 -3.28
N VAL A 188 8.51 -6.31 -4.10
CA VAL A 188 8.59 -6.40 -5.57
C VAL A 188 9.73 -5.54 -6.15
N GLY A 189 10.02 -4.40 -5.55
CA GLY A 189 11.14 -3.55 -5.94
C GLY A 189 12.48 -4.23 -5.65
N VAL A 190 12.61 -4.88 -4.51
CA VAL A 190 13.85 -5.61 -4.14
C VAL A 190 14.13 -6.74 -5.13
N ILE A 191 13.17 -7.62 -5.40
CA ILE A 191 13.38 -8.71 -6.37
C ILE A 191 13.65 -8.19 -7.78
N PHE A 192 13.02 -7.07 -8.19
CA PHE A 192 13.32 -6.44 -9.46
C PHE A 192 14.78 -5.98 -9.55
N TYR A 193 15.33 -5.39 -8.49
CA TYR A 193 16.74 -5.01 -8.40
C TYR A 193 17.68 -6.22 -8.47
N VAL A 194 17.29 -7.35 -7.85
CA VAL A 194 18.03 -8.61 -7.97
C VAL A 194 18.08 -9.09 -9.42
N LEU A 195 16.96 -9.02 -10.13
CA LEU A 195 16.90 -9.39 -11.56
C LEU A 195 17.74 -8.45 -12.44
N MET A 196 17.77 -7.14 -12.13
CA MET A 196 18.66 -6.19 -12.81
C MET A 196 20.14 -6.58 -12.63
N ALA A 197 20.54 -6.92 -11.41
CA ALA A 197 21.90 -7.33 -11.09
C ALA A 197 22.26 -8.66 -11.76
N LEU A 198 21.35 -9.65 -11.69
CA LEU A 198 21.53 -10.95 -12.36
C LEU A 198 21.69 -10.77 -13.88
N ARG A 199 20.82 -9.99 -14.52
CA ARG A 199 20.93 -9.71 -15.96
C ARG A 199 22.28 -9.07 -16.32
N ALA A 200 22.75 -8.13 -15.50
CA ALA A 200 24.05 -7.48 -15.72
C ALA A 200 25.21 -8.48 -15.57
N ARG A 201 25.15 -9.37 -14.59
CA ARG A 201 26.14 -10.45 -14.40
C ARG A 201 26.13 -11.44 -15.58
N LEU A 202 24.97 -11.91 -16.02
CA LEU A 202 24.85 -12.81 -17.16
C LEU A 202 25.41 -12.17 -18.44
N ARG A 203 25.20 -10.86 -18.64
CA ARG A 203 25.83 -10.12 -19.74
C ARG A 203 27.35 -10.11 -19.62
N SER A 204 27.89 -9.84 -18.44
CA SER A 204 29.35 -9.84 -18.22
C SER A 204 29.98 -11.22 -18.42
N LEU A 205 29.21 -12.30 -18.26
CA LEU A 205 29.60 -13.68 -18.55
C LEU A 205 29.42 -14.07 -20.03
N GLY A 206 29.10 -13.13 -20.92
CA GLY A 206 28.97 -13.38 -22.36
C GLY A 206 27.66 -14.09 -22.78
N ARG A 207 26.68 -14.24 -21.88
CA ARG A 207 25.44 -15.01 -22.17
C ARG A 207 24.59 -14.43 -23.29
N TYR A 208 24.78 -13.17 -23.65
CA TYR A 208 23.99 -12.46 -24.65
C TYR A 208 24.80 -12.04 -25.89
N GLU A 209 25.95 -12.67 -26.14
CA GLU A 209 26.77 -12.40 -27.33
C GLU A 209 26.10 -12.89 -28.61
N THR A 210 25.34 -13.99 -28.54
CA THR A 210 24.72 -14.66 -29.68
C THR A 210 23.19 -14.57 -29.67
N GLN A 211 22.58 -14.01 -28.66
CA GLN A 211 21.13 -13.87 -28.50
C GLN A 211 20.77 -12.52 -27.91
N PRO A 212 19.54 -12.01 -28.18
CA PRO A 212 19.09 -10.75 -27.59
C PRO A 212 19.07 -10.79 -26.07
N GLN A 213 19.52 -9.71 -25.43
CA GLN A 213 19.42 -9.58 -23.99
C GLN A 213 17.93 -9.41 -23.57
N PRO A 214 17.43 -10.20 -22.60
CA PRO A 214 16.04 -10.07 -22.11
C PRO A 214 15.74 -8.68 -21.57
N ASN A 215 14.55 -8.19 -21.85
CA ASN A 215 14.06 -6.91 -21.36
C ASN A 215 13.25 -7.07 -20.09
N ILE A 216 13.89 -7.02 -18.93
CA ILE A 216 13.19 -7.09 -17.63
C ILE A 216 12.30 -5.85 -17.35
N GLY A 217 12.46 -4.76 -18.10
CA GLY A 217 11.55 -3.61 -18.03
C GLY A 217 10.09 -3.97 -18.36
N GLU A 218 9.87 -5.15 -18.95
CA GLU A 218 8.51 -5.69 -19.16
C GLU A 218 7.77 -6.01 -17.87
N LEU A 219 8.45 -6.12 -16.74
CA LEU A 219 7.89 -6.43 -15.44
C LEU A 219 7.54 -5.17 -14.62
N LEU A 220 7.82 -3.97 -15.13
CA LEU A 220 7.63 -2.72 -14.40
C LEU A 220 6.16 -2.39 -14.12
N ASP A 221 5.21 -2.91 -14.88
CA ASP A 221 3.79 -2.81 -14.58
C ASP A 221 3.43 -3.49 -13.24
N LEU A 222 4.01 -4.67 -12.98
CA LEU A 222 3.85 -5.38 -11.71
C LEU A 222 4.62 -4.69 -10.58
N VAL A 223 5.83 -4.19 -10.86
CA VAL A 223 6.62 -3.44 -9.87
C VAL A 223 5.91 -2.19 -9.41
N ALA A 224 5.27 -1.46 -10.34
CA ALA A 224 4.46 -0.30 -9.99
C ALA A 224 3.26 -0.67 -9.13
N LEU A 225 2.56 -1.78 -9.47
CA LEU A 225 1.40 -2.24 -8.73
C LEU A 225 1.76 -2.61 -7.29
N GLY A 226 2.76 -3.47 -7.07
CA GLY A 226 3.17 -3.89 -5.74
C GLY A 226 3.67 -2.71 -4.90
N SER A 227 4.55 -1.86 -5.46
CA SER A 227 5.07 -0.68 -4.75
C SER A 227 3.97 0.28 -4.27
N VAL A 228 2.93 0.48 -5.05
CA VAL A 228 1.81 1.35 -4.65
C VAL A 228 0.87 0.64 -3.68
N ALA A 229 0.61 -0.66 -3.88
CA ALA A 229 -0.31 -1.43 -3.06
C ALA A 229 0.22 -1.66 -1.64
N ASP A 230 1.54 -1.78 -1.47
CA ASP A 230 2.22 -1.87 -0.17
C ASP A 230 2.31 -0.51 0.57
N VAL A 231 1.91 0.56 -0.10
CA VAL A 231 1.88 1.91 0.50
C VAL A 231 3.27 2.38 0.95
N VAL A 232 4.34 1.95 0.28
CA VAL A 232 5.69 2.44 0.56
C VAL A 232 5.84 3.92 0.24
N PRO A 233 6.69 4.67 0.96
CA PRO A 233 7.02 6.04 0.60
C PRO A 233 7.49 6.16 -0.84
N LEU A 234 6.88 7.07 -1.61
CA LEU A 234 7.27 7.36 -2.98
C LEU A 234 8.46 8.33 -3.02
N ASP A 235 9.62 7.87 -2.58
CA ASP A 235 10.88 8.57 -2.77
C ASP A 235 11.25 8.69 -4.27
N ALA A 236 12.34 9.38 -4.60
CA ALA A 236 12.71 9.60 -5.99
C ALA A 236 12.88 8.28 -6.78
N ASN A 237 13.43 7.24 -6.15
CA ASN A 237 13.64 5.94 -6.78
C ASN A 237 12.33 5.19 -7.04
N ASN A 238 11.43 5.15 -6.05
CA ASN A 238 10.12 4.53 -6.21
C ASN A 238 9.23 5.29 -7.22
N ARG A 239 9.33 6.63 -7.28
CA ARG A 239 8.64 7.41 -8.31
C ARG A 239 9.05 7.04 -9.73
N ILE A 240 10.33 6.70 -9.96
CA ILE A 240 10.80 6.20 -11.26
C ILE A 240 10.14 4.86 -11.58
N LEU A 241 10.22 3.89 -10.66
CA LEU A 241 9.64 2.55 -10.87
C LEU A 241 8.14 2.62 -11.15
N VAL A 242 7.40 3.36 -10.33
CA VAL A 242 5.95 3.52 -10.47
C VAL A 242 5.58 4.26 -11.76
N HIS A 243 6.31 5.33 -12.10
CA HIS A 243 6.07 6.07 -13.34
C HIS A 243 6.27 5.20 -14.58
N GLN A 244 7.38 4.47 -14.65
CA GLN A 244 7.69 3.62 -15.78
C GLN A 244 6.69 2.47 -15.95
N GLY A 245 6.22 1.90 -14.84
CA GLY A 245 5.15 0.91 -14.86
C GLY A 245 3.82 1.49 -15.35
N LEU A 246 3.43 2.68 -14.85
CA LEU A 246 2.23 3.37 -15.31
C LEU A 246 2.28 3.70 -16.81
N GLU A 247 3.42 4.21 -17.31
CA GLU A 247 3.60 4.48 -18.74
C GLU A 247 3.45 3.20 -19.59
N ARG A 248 3.99 2.08 -19.10
CA ARG A 248 3.82 0.79 -19.75
C ARG A 248 2.35 0.35 -19.82
N ILE A 249 1.61 0.49 -18.72
CA ILE A 249 0.19 0.14 -18.66
C ILE A 249 -0.62 1.07 -19.59
N ARG A 250 -0.38 2.38 -19.55
CA ARG A 250 -1.04 3.38 -20.39
C ARG A 250 -0.81 3.13 -21.87
N ALA A 251 0.37 2.65 -22.23
CA ALA A 251 0.71 2.26 -23.60
C ALA A 251 0.07 0.92 -24.05
N GLY A 252 -0.79 0.30 -23.23
CA GLY A 252 -1.44 -0.97 -23.52
C GLY A 252 -0.51 -2.18 -23.50
N ARG A 253 0.70 -2.05 -22.94
CA ARG A 253 1.71 -3.11 -22.87
C ARG A 253 1.73 -3.87 -21.53
N ALA A 254 0.71 -3.67 -20.71
CA ALA A 254 0.56 -4.43 -19.48
C ALA A 254 0.27 -5.90 -19.76
N ARG A 255 0.55 -6.75 -18.79
CA ARG A 255 0.25 -8.18 -18.82
C ARG A 255 -1.24 -8.45 -18.95
N PRO A 256 -1.65 -9.60 -19.55
CA PRO A 256 -3.06 -9.95 -19.73
C PRO A 256 -3.86 -9.92 -18.41
N GLY A 257 -3.34 -10.51 -17.32
CA GLY A 257 -4.02 -10.50 -16.02
C GLY A 257 -4.26 -9.10 -15.46
N LEU A 258 -3.29 -8.20 -15.59
CA LEU A 258 -3.44 -6.82 -15.13
C LEU A 258 -4.47 -6.06 -15.99
N LYS A 259 -4.47 -6.27 -17.31
CA LYS A 259 -5.49 -5.73 -18.22
C LYS A 259 -6.88 -6.24 -17.86
N ALA A 260 -7.02 -7.54 -17.61
CA ALA A 260 -8.28 -8.15 -17.23
C ALA A 260 -8.84 -7.55 -15.92
N ILE A 261 -8.01 -7.34 -14.89
CA ILE A 261 -8.43 -6.69 -13.63
C ILE A 261 -8.90 -5.24 -13.90
N LEU A 262 -8.23 -4.49 -14.78
CA LEU A 262 -8.67 -3.14 -15.18
C LEU A 262 -10.02 -3.15 -15.91
N GLU A 263 -10.22 -4.09 -16.83
CA GLU A 263 -11.46 -4.25 -17.59
C GLU A 263 -12.65 -4.60 -16.70
N VAL A 264 -12.49 -5.58 -15.80
CA VAL A 264 -13.52 -5.93 -14.80
C VAL A 264 -13.83 -4.73 -13.90
N ALA A 265 -12.81 -3.96 -13.52
CA ALA A 265 -12.97 -2.73 -12.76
C ALA A 265 -13.52 -1.55 -13.57
N ARG A 266 -13.76 -1.72 -14.89
CA ARG A 266 -14.21 -0.68 -15.82
C ARG A 266 -13.31 0.55 -15.83
N ARG A 267 -11.98 0.31 -15.85
CA ARG A 267 -10.95 1.35 -15.90
C ARG A 267 -10.27 1.37 -17.27
N ASP A 268 -10.20 2.55 -17.86
CA ASP A 268 -9.43 2.77 -19.09
C ASP A 268 -7.93 2.81 -18.76
N HIS A 269 -7.17 1.82 -19.22
CA HIS A 269 -5.75 1.70 -18.98
C HIS A 269 -4.95 2.95 -19.40
N ARG A 270 -5.41 3.71 -20.40
CA ARG A 270 -4.74 4.91 -20.91
C ARG A 270 -4.69 6.07 -19.90
N ARG A 271 -5.54 6.01 -18.86
CA ARG A 271 -5.79 7.13 -17.94
C ARG A 271 -5.48 6.80 -16.49
N ILE A 272 -5.04 5.57 -16.23
CA ILE A 272 -4.76 5.15 -14.87
C ILE A 272 -3.68 5.99 -14.20
N THR A 273 -3.78 6.11 -12.91
CA THR A 273 -2.84 6.78 -12.02
C THR A 273 -2.38 5.82 -10.92
N SER A 274 -1.45 6.24 -10.10
CA SER A 274 -1.07 5.48 -8.89
C SER A 274 -2.27 5.24 -7.96
N THR A 275 -3.23 6.15 -7.92
CA THR A 275 -4.48 5.98 -7.16
C THR A 275 -5.26 4.74 -7.63
N ASP A 276 -5.32 4.49 -8.95
CA ASP A 276 -5.99 3.28 -9.46
C ASP A 276 -5.24 2.00 -9.08
N LEU A 277 -3.90 2.02 -9.08
CA LEU A 277 -3.11 0.89 -8.59
C LEU A 277 -3.42 0.57 -7.12
N GLY A 278 -3.42 1.59 -6.25
CA GLY A 278 -3.63 1.42 -4.81
C GLY A 278 -5.07 1.16 -4.38
N PHE A 279 -6.07 1.74 -5.08
CA PHE A 279 -7.48 1.68 -4.64
C PHE A 279 -8.38 0.83 -5.54
N ILE A 280 -7.91 0.43 -6.73
CA ILE A 280 -8.70 -0.39 -7.66
C ILE A 280 -8.07 -1.78 -7.84
N LEU A 281 -6.79 -1.87 -8.23
CA LEU A 281 -6.13 -3.15 -8.50
C LEU A 281 -5.67 -3.84 -7.21
N GLY A 282 -4.93 -3.13 -6.35
CA GLY A 282 -4.41 -3.68 -5.10
C GLY A 282 -5.47 -4.33 -4.22
N PRO A 283 -6.64 -3.70 -3.98
CA PRO A 283 -7.71 -4.29 -3.17
C PRO A 283 -8.30 -5.60 -3.73
N ARG A 284 -8.29 -5.81 -5.06
CA ARG A 284 -8.75 -7.06 -5.69
C ARG A 284 -7.79 -8.20 -5.43
N LEU A 285 -6.49 -7.95 -5.59
CA LEU A 285 -5.46 -8.92 -5.20
C LEU A 285 -5.51 -9.21 -3.70
N ASN A 286 -5.51 -8.16 -2.87
CA ASN A 286 -5.54 -8.30 -1.41
C ASN A 286 -6.78 -9.04 -0.89
N ALA A 287 -7.89 -9.03 -1.63
CA ALA A 287 -9.10 -9.77 -1.23
C ALA A 287 -8.87 -11.28 -1.26
N ALA A 288 -8.12 -11.81 -2.23
CA ALA A 288 -7.75 -13.22 -2.28
C ALA A 288 -7.00 -13.63 -1.01
N GLY A 289 -5.92 -12.95 -0.65
CA GLY A 289 -5.14 -13.27 0.57
C GLY A 289 -5.86 -12.96 1.90
N ARG A 290 -7.06 -12.36 1.88
CA ARG A 290 -7.86 -12.08 3.06
C ARG A 290 -9.04 -13.03 3.26
N LEU A 291 -9.59 -13.55 2.19
CA LEU A 291 -10.81 -14.39 2.21
C LEU A 291 -10.57 -15.80 1.66
N ASP A 292 -9.51 -16.00 0.89
CA ASP A 292 -9.22 -17.23 0.18
C ASP A 292 -7.70 -17.45 0.06
N ASP A 293 -7.21 -17.91 -1.08
CA ASP A 293 -5.81 -18.18 -1.40
C ASP A 293 -5.25 -17.14 -2.39
N MET A 294 -4.13 -16.52 -2.03
CA MET A 294 -3.44 -15.55 -2.87
C MET A 294 -2.92 -16.17 -4.19
N SER A 295 -2.82 -17.49 -4.28
CA SER A 295 -2.42 -18.16 -5.53
C SER A 295 -3.31 -17.77 -6.72
N LEU A 296 -4.61 -17.52 -6.50
CA LEU A 296 -5.50 -17.00 -7.54
C LEU A 296 -4.99 -15.67 -8.13
N GLY A 297 -4.52 -14.76 -7.26
CA GLY A 297 -3.95 -13.48 -7.69
C GLY A 297 -2.67 -13.65 -8.49
N ILE A 298 -1.76 -14.52 -8.03
CA ILE A 298 -0.49 -14.82 -8.70
C ILE A 298 -0.75 -15.49 -10.06
N GLU A 299 -1.61 -16.50 -10.12
CA GLU A 299 -1.96 -17.17 -11.37
C GLU A 299 -2.60 -16.21 -12.39
N CYS A 300 -3.46 -15.32 -11.94
CA CYS A 300 -4.01 -14.26 -12.80
C CYS A 300 -2.90 -13.37 -13.39
N LEU A 301 -1.91 -12.98 -12.57
CA LEU A 301 -0.79 -12.15 -13.02
C LEU A 301 0.22 -12.91 -13.89
N LEU A 302 0.39 -14.21 -13.69
CA LEU A 302 1.25 -15.09 -14.51
C LEU A 302 0.59 -15.46 -15.84
N CYS A 303 -0.74 -15.42 -15.93
CA CYS A 303 -1.50 -15.91 -17.06
C CYS A 303 -1.18 -15.15 -18.35
N GLU A 304 -0.93 -15.90 -19.44
CA GLU A 304 -0.69 -15.34 -20.78
C GLU A 304 -1.92 -15.42 -21.68
N ASP A 305 -2.91 -16.26 -21.33
CA ASP A 305 -4.19 -16.37 -22.04
C ASP A 305 -5.16 -15.28 -21.56
N PRO A 306 -5.58 -14.36 -22.44
CA PRO A 306 -6.48 -13.28 -22.06
C PRO A 306 -7.86 -13.76 -21.57
N ALA A 307 -8.40 -14.86 -22.10
CA ALA A 307 -9.71 -15.36 -21.70
C ALA A 307 -9.65 -15.96 -20.28
N LEU A 308 -8.64 -16.77 -20.00
CA LEU A 308 -8.43 -17.34 -18.67
C LEU A 308 -8.10 -16.25 -17.65
N ALA A 309 -7.30 -15.23 -18.04
CA ALA A 309 -7.02 -14.07 -17.19
C ALA A 309 -8.29 -13.30 -16.84
N GLN A 310 -9.24 -13.19 -17.78
CA GLN A 310 -10.53 -12.53 -17.55
C GLN A 310 -11.38 -13.27 -16.52
N ASP A 311 -11.43 -14.60 -16.59
CA ASP A 311 -12.15 -15.42 -15.62
C ASP A 311 -11.57 -15.30 -14.20
N MET A 312 -10.24 -15.33 -14.09
CA MET A 312 -9.56 -15.13 -12.79
C MET A 312 -9.77 -13.71 -12.26
N ALA A 313 -9.70 -12.69 -13.11
CA ALA A 313 -9.95 -11.30 -12.73
C ALA A 313 -11.38 -11.09 -12.22
N GLN A 314 -12.37 -11.79 -12.80
CA GLN A 314 -13.75 -11.76 -12.30
C GLN A 314 -13.84 -12.38 -10.91
N GLN A 315 -13.20 -13.52 -10.67
CA GLN A 315 -13.15 -14.13 -9.33
C GLN A 315 -12.52 -13.20 -8.29
N LEU A 316 -11.43 -12.50 -8.65
CA LEU A 316 -10.80 -11.50 -7.78
C LEU A 316 -11.73 -10.30 -7.49
N ASP A 317 -12.54 -9.88 -8.46
CA ASP A 317 -13.53 -8.82 -8.24
C ASP A 317 -14.65 -9.30 -7.31
N ASP A 318 -15.15 -10.52 -7.50
CA ASP A 318 -16.18 -11.12 -6.66
C ASP A 318 -15.70 -11.21 -5.21
N LEU A 319 -14.49 -11.74 -4.96
CA LEU A 319 -13.87 -11.74 -3.62
C LEU A 319 -13.74 -10.33 -3.02
N ASN A 320 -13.39 -9.34 -3.84
CA ASN A 320 -13.32 -7.96 -3.37
C ASN A 320 -14.70 -7.36 -3.06
N GLN A 321 -15.76 -7.74 -3.76
CA GLN A 321 -17.14 -7.37 -3.41
C GLN A 321 -17.56 -8.00 -2.08
N ASP A 322 -17.29 -9.29 -1.90
CA ASP A 322 -17.56 -10.01 -0.66
C ASP A 322 -16.83 -9.37 0.53
N ARG A 323 -15.54 -9.10 0.36
CA ARG A 323 -14.75 -8.38 1.37
C ARG A 323 -15.36 -7.02 1.72
N LYS A 324 -15.84 -6.24 0.73
CA LYS A 324 -16.51 -4.96 0.97
C LYS A 324 -17.82 -5.13 1.74
N SER A 325 -18.59 -6.16 1.41
CA SER A 325 -19.86 -6.46 2.09
C SER A 325 -19.62 -6.82 3.56
N ILE A 326 -18.62 -7.66 3.82
CA ILE A 326 -18.18 -8.01 5.19
C ILE A 326 -17.72 -6.75 5.94
N GLU A 327 -16.83 -5.93 5.33
CA GLU A 327 -16.35 -4.68 5.92
C GLU A 327 -17.51 -3.74 6.31
N GLN A 328 -18.49 -3.58 5.43
CA GLN A 328 -19.66 -2.72 5.67
C GLN A 328 -20.56 -3.26 6.77
N GLY A 329 -20.72 -4.58 6.86
CA GLY A 329 -21.44 -5.24 7.96
C GLY A 329 -20.78 -4.94 9.30
N MET A 330 -19.52 -5.31 9.42
CA MET A 330 -18.70 -5.09 10.62
C MET A 330 -18.63 -3.59 11.01
N GLN A 331 -18.53 -2.69 10.04
CA GLN A 331 -18.53 -1.24 10.30
C GLN A 331 -19.86 -0.76 10.91
N ARG A 332 -21.00 -1.28 10.42
CA ARG A 332 -22.33 -0.93 11.00
C ARG A 332 -22.45 -1.42 12.43
N GLU A 333 -22.00 -2.62 12.72
CA GLU A 333 -22.01 -3.20 14.06
C GLU A 333 -21.10 -2.43 15.02
N ALA A 334 -19.87 -2.12 14.59
CA ALA A 334 -18.94 -1.31 15.38
C ALA A 334 -19.49 0.11 15.66
N LEU A 335 -20.14 0.74 14.68
CA LEU A 335 -20.78 2.04 14.88
C LEU A 335 -21.98 1.97 15.82
N ALA A 336 -22.72 0.86 15.81
CA ALA A 336 -23.82 0.63 16.77
C ALA A 336 -23.29 0.49 18.20
N GLN A 337 -22.17 -0.22 18.41
CA GLN A 337 -21.51 -0.30 19.73
C GLN A 337 -21.05 1.07 20.25
N LEU A 338 -20.66 1.97 19.37
CA LEU A 338 -20.16 3.31 19.72
C LEU A 338 -21.26 4.38 19.82
N LYS A 339 -22.48 4.10 19.33
CA LYS A 339 -23.54 5.10 19.17
C LYS A 339 -24.01 5.71 20.49
N ASP A 340 -24.01 4.92 21.55
CA ASP A 340 -24.51 5.33 22.87
C ASP A 340 -23.43 6.02 23.72
N LEU A 341 -22.20 6.14 23.21
CA LEU A 341 -21.12 6.84 23.90
C LEU A 341 -21.14 8.32 23.53
N PRO A 342 -21.36 9.25 24.48
CA PRO A 342 -21.16 10.67 24.24
C PRO A 342 -19.73 10.94 23.76
N VAL A 343 -19.56 11.85 22.79
CA VAL A 343 -18.24 12.19 22.22
C VAL A 343 -17.24 12.58 23.31
N GLU A 344 -17.72 13.26 24.36
CA GLU A 344 -16.91 13.70 25.52
C GLU A 344 -16.43 12.54 26.42
N SER A 345 -17.13 11.42 26.41
CA SER A 345 -16.79 10.21 27.18
C SER A 345 -16.16 9.10 26.35
N MET A 346 -15.90 9.34 25.07
CA MET A 346 -15.29 8.37 24.18
C MET A 346 -13.84 8.07 24.61
N PRO A 347 -13.44 6.79 24.76
CA PRO A 347 -12.05 6.44 25.06
C PRO A 347 -11.05 7.06 24.10
N TYR A 348 -9.85 7.42 24.55
CA TYR A 348 -8.76 7.87 23.68
C TYR A 348 -8.21 6.74 22.81
N GLY A 349 -8.15 5.53 23.36
CA GLY A 349 -7.83 4.30 22.65
C GLY A 349 -9.09 3.45 22.46
N LEU A 350 -9.49 3.18 21.22
CA LEU A 350 -10.68 2.39 20.93
C LEU A 350 -10.33 0.91 20.82
N CYS A 351 -11.00 0.07 21.62
CA CYS A 351 -10.98 -1.38 21.48
C CYS A 351 -12.40 -1.87 21.25
N LEU A 352 -12.61 -2.62 20.16
CA LEU A 352 -13.90 -3.21 19.84
C LEU A 352 -13.73 -4.70 19.53
N PHE A 353 -14.71 -5.47 19.91
CA PHE A 353 -14.76 -6.92 19.69
C PHE A 353 -16.17 -7.36 19.30
N ASP A 354 -16.21 -8.28 18.37
CA ASP A 354 -17.39 -9.07 18.08
C ASP A 354 -16.95 -10.47 17.62
N ALA A 355 -17.64 -11.50 18.11
CA ALA A 355 -17.31 -12.89 17.82
C ALA A 355 -17.52 -13.26 16.34
N ASP A 356 -18.44 -12.56 15.67
CA ASP A 356 -18.78 -12.80 14.26
C ASP A 356 -17.88 -12.03 13.28
N TRP A 357 -16.94 -11.22 13.78
CA TRP A 357 -16.06 -10.46 12.89
C TRP A 357 -14.99 -11.31 12.23
N HIS A 358 -14.80 -11.06 10.93
CA HIS A 358 -13.85 -11.81 10.13
C HIS A 358 -12.39 -11.36 10.37
N GLN A 359 -11.52 -12.29 10.78
CA GLN A 359 -10.13 -12.02 11.12
C GLN A 359 -9.32 -11.33 9.98
N GLY A 360 -9.62 -11.66 8.71
CA GLY A 360 -8.97 -11.04 7.54
C GLY A 360 -9.39 -9.58 7.29
N VAL A 361 -10.47 -9.11 7.93
CA VAL A 361 -11.09 -7.79 7.68
C VAL A 361 -10.96 -6.84 8.87
N ILE A 362 -10.71 -7.33 10.11
CA ILE A 362 -10.58 -6.46 11.31
C ILE A 362 -9.55 -5.33 11.14
N GLY A 363 -8.46 -5.55 10.39
CA GLY A 363 -7.47 -4.51 10.14
C GLY A 363 -7.99 -3.36 9.27
N ILE A 364 -8.92 -3.64 8.35
CA ILE A 364 -9.58 -2.63 7.54
C ILE A 364 -10.60 -1.88 8.40
N LEU A 365 -11.38 -2.59 9.21
CA LEU A 365 -12.32 -2.01 10.16
C LEU A 365 -11.61 -1.04 11.11
N ALA A 366 -10.50 -1.47 11.74
CA ALA A 366 -9.71 -0.61 12.62
C ALA A 366 -9.24 0.67 11.90
N SER A 367 -8.81 0.56 10.63
CA SER A 367 -8.45 1.74 9.83
C SER A 367 -9.62 2.69 9.61
N ARG A 368 -10.81 2.17 9.30
CA ARG A 368 -12.02 3.00 9.08
C ARG A 368 -12.46 3.73 10.35
N LEU A 369 -12.43 3.04 11.47
CA LEU A 369 -12.78 3.64 12.76
C LEU A 369 -11.75 4.70 13.17
N LYS A 370 -10.45 4.39 13.01
CA LYS A 370 -9.37 5.34 13.24
C LYS A 370 -9.52 6.60 12.38
N GLU A 371 -9.85 6.46 11.10
CA GLU A 371 -10.09 7.59 10.19
C GLU A 371 -11.32 8.43 10.60
N ARG A 372 -12.39 7.79 11.06
CA ARG A 372 -13.62 8.47 11.46
C ARG A 372 -13.48 9.21 12.79
N TYR A 373 -12.85 8.58 13.77
CA TYR A 373 -12.78 9.10 15.15
C TYR A 373 -11.44 9.75 15.51
N HIS A 374 -10.44 9.64 14.62
CA HIS A 374 -9.06 10.12 14.84
C HIS A 374 -8.44 9.61 16.15
N ARG A 375 -8.65 8.32 16.44
CA ARG A 375 -8.18 7.65 17.65
C ARG A 375 -7.42 6.37 17.31
N PRO A 376 -6.36 6.01 18.03
CA PRO A 376 -5.78 4.67 17.94
C PRO A 376 -6.87 3.63 18.16
N THR A 377 -6.98 2.66 17.25
CA THR A 377 -8.10 1.71 17.25
C THR A 377 -7.61 0.28 17.08
N ILE A 378 -8.13 -0.62 17.90
CA ILE A 378 -7.91 -2.06 17.80
C ILE A 378 -9.27 -2.75 17.62
N ALA A 379 -9.40 -3.51 16.54
CA ALA A 379 -10.56 -4.37 16.31
C ALA A 379 -10.15 -5.83 16.53
N PHE A 380 -10.96 -6.57 17.29
CA PHE A 380 -10.73 -7.96 17.64
C PHE A 380 -11.79 -8.88 17.02
N ALA A 381 -11.36 -10.07 16.64
CA ALA A 381 -12.20 -11.18 16.22
C ALA A 381 -11.88 -12.41 17.05
N ASP A 382 -12.82 -13.34 17.12
CA ASP A 382 -12.59 -14.66 17.71
C ASP A 382 -11.52 -15.42 16.90
N ALA A 383 -10.55 -15.99 17.59
CA ALA A 383 -9.51 -16.82 16.99
C ALA A 383 -9.65 -18.31 17.35
N GLY A 384 -10.72 -18.67 18.05
CA GLY A 384 -10.93 -20.01 18.59
C GLY A 384 -10.22 -20.25 19.93
N ASP A 385 -10.56 -21.33 20.59
CA ASP A 385 -9.96 -21.77 21.87
C ASP A 385 -9.92 -20.68 22.96
N GLY A 386 -10.92 -19.77 22.97
CA GLY A 386 -11.01 -18.67 23.94
C GLY A 386 -9.95 -17.58 23.74
N MET A 387 -9.38 -17.48 22.53
CA MET A 387 -8.41 -16.46 22.15
C MET A 387 -9.01 -15.45 21.19
N LEU A 388 -8.61 -14.19 21.35
CA LEU A 388 -8.92 -13.11 20.43
C LEU A 388 -7.68 -12.72 19.61
N LYS A 389 -7.89 -12.43 18.33
CA LYS A 389 -6.90 -11.84 17.44
C LYS A 389 -7.27 -10.39 17.15
N GLY A 390 -6.37 -9.48 17.49
CA GLY A 390 -6.55 -8.04 17.33
C GLY A 390 -5.72 -7.47 16.19
N SER A 391 -6.28 -6.49 15.50
CA SER A 391 -5.55 -5.68 14.52
C SER A 391 -5.64 -4.21 14.91
N ALA A 392 -4.49 -3.62 15.18
CA ALA A 392 -4.33 -2.27 15.69
C ALA A 392 -3.93 -1.29 14.58
N ARG A 393 -4.48 -0.07 14.63
CA ARG A 393 -4.15 1.04 13.74
C ARG A 393 -3.95 2.32 14.55
N SER A 394 -2.91 3.07 14.20
CA SER A 394 -2.49 4.26 14.94
C SER A 394 -2.82 5.56 14.23
N VAL A 395 -2.72 6.65 14.98
CA VAL A 395 -2.78 8.04 14.51
C VAL A 395 -1.37 8.64 14.52
N PRO A 396 -1.10 9.72 13.75
CA PRO A 396 0.18 10.42 13.81
C PRO A 396 0.55 10.84 15.24
N GLY A 397 1.81 10.66 15.60
CA GLY A 397 2.31 11.00 16.94
C GLY A 397 2.18 9.90 18.00
N PHE A 398 1.56 8.76 17.67
CA PHE A 398 1.42 7.63 18.57
C PHE A 398 2.01 6.35 17.98
N HIS A 399 2.99 5.74 18.64
CA HIS A 399 3.64 4.52 18.20
C HIS A 399 2.94 3.29 18.79
N ILE A 400 2.08 2.63 17.99
CA ILE A 400 1.16 1.58 18.51
C ILE A 400 1.90 0.36 19.07
N ARG A 401 3.00 -0.08 18.44
CA ARG A 401 3.78 -1.22 18.95
C ARG A 401 4.39 -0.92 20.32
N ASP A 402 4.98 0.27 20.49
CA ASP A 402 5.59 0.67 21.77
C ASP A 402 4.52 0.82 22.87
N ALA A 403 3.32 1.26 22.50
CA ALA A 403 2.20 1.30 23.43
C ALA A 403 1.76 -0.11 23.86
N LEU A 404 1.72 -1.08 22.93
CA LEU A 404 1.45 -2.47 23.28
C LEU A 404 2.55 -3.06 24.17
N ASP A 405 3.80 -2.74 23.91
CA ASP A 405 4.94 -3.14 24.75
C ASP A 405 4.82 -2.56 26.17
N ALA A 406 4.47 -1.27 26.28
CA ALA A 406 4.24 -0.60 27.55
C ALA A 406 3.05 -1.21 28.34
N VAL A 407 1.97 -1.61 27.65
CA VAL A 407 0.85 -2.34 28.28
C VAL A 407 1.31 -3.72 28.73
N ALA A 408 2.02 -4.48 27.91
CA ALA A 408 2.53 -5.81 28.25
C ALA A 408 3.52 -5.77 29.42
N ALA A 409 4.38 -4.76 29.46
CA ALA A 409 5.34 -4.59 30.57
C ALA A 409 4.65 -4.29 31.92
N ARG A 410 3.55 -3.50 31.90
CA ARG A 410 2.80 -3.18 33.12
C ARG A 410 1.80 -4.26 33.52
N HIS A 411 1.28 -4.98 32.55
CA HIS A 411 0.29 -6.02 32.72
C HIS A 411 0.68 -7.30 31.97
N PRO A 412 1.69 -8.06 32.43
CA PRO A 412 2.31 -9.16 31.67
C PRO A 412 1.37 -10.29 31.27
N GLN A 413 0.16 -10.36 31.89
CA GLN A 413 -0.80 -11.44 31.64
C GLN A 413 -1.87 -11.07 30.61
N LEU A 414 -1.98 -9.79 30.22
CA LEU A 414 -3.08 -9.35 29.36
C LEU A 414 -2.87 -9.75 27.90
N ILE A 415 -1.64 -9.67 27.39
CA ILE A 415 -1.32 -9.93 25.97
C ILE A 415 -0.50 -11.21 25.88
N SER A 416 -0.94 -12.17 25.06
CA SER A 416 -0.18 -13.41 24.80
C SER A 416 0.94 -13.22 23.78
N LYS A 417 0.67 -12.46 22.72
CA LYS A 417 1.60 -12.18 21.62
C LYS A 417 1.24 -10.85 20.95
N PHE A 418 2.24 -10.08 20.57
CA PHE A 418 2.04 -8.89 19.74
C PHE A 418 3.26 -8.63 18.85
N GLY A 419 3.05 -7.84 17.79
CA GLY A 419 4.11 -7.42 16.88
C GLY A 419 3.59 -6.38 15.89
N GLY A 420 4.49 -5.70 15.21
CA GLY A 420 4.13 -4.68 14.24
C GLY A 420 5.08 -3.49 14.24
N HIS A 421 4.58 -2.37 13.76
CA HIS A 421 5.31 -1.11 13.56
C HIS A 421 4.56 0.07 14.18
N ALA A 422 5.05 1.29 13.94
CA ALA A 422 4.50 2.51 14.52
C ALA A 422 3.01 2.71 14.23
N MET A 423 2.55 2.41 13.00
CA MET A 423 1.19 2.74 12.53
C MET A 423 0.24 1.55 12.51
N ALA A 424 0.75 0.33 12.57
CA ALA A 424 -0.04 -0.89 12.53
C ALA A 424 0.61 -2.01 13.33
N ALA A 425 -0.19 -2.77 14.09
CA ALA A 425 0.26 -3.92 14.86
C ALA A 425 -0.81 -5.01 14.89
N GLY A 426 -0.37 -6.24 15.15
CA GLY A 426 -1.22 -7.37 15.47
C GLY A 426 -0.98 -7.83 16.89
N LEU A 427 -2.00 -8.39 17.53
CA LEU A 427 -1.89 -8.96 18.86
C LEU A 427 -2.87 -10.12 19.06
N SER A 428 -2.59 -10.94 20.07
CA SER A 428 -3.50 -11.97 20.53
C SER A 428 -3.60 -11.91 22.06
N LEU A 429 -4.80 -12.14 22.58
CA LEU A 429 -5.06 -12.17 24.01
C LEU A 429 -6.19 -13.16 24.35
N PRO A 430 -6.24 -13.71 25.57
CA PRO A 430 -7.40 -14.46 26.03
C PRO A 430 -8.64 -13.59 26.05
N GLU A 431 -9.80 -14.12 25.62
CA GLU A 431 -11.07 -13.37 25.57
C GLU A 431 -11.42 -12.75 26.93
N GLY A 432 -11.22 -13.49 28.03
CA GLY A 432 -11.47 -13.00 29.39
C GLY A 432 -10.64 -11.78 29.79
N ASN A 433 -9.58 -11.47 29.05
CA ASN A 433 -8.72 -10.30 29.30
C ASN A 433 -9.16 -9.05 28.52
N PHE A 434 -10.14 -9.15 27.61
CA PHE A 434 -10.49 -8.07 26.70
C PHE A 434 -10.80 -6.75 27.42
N THR A 435 -11.67 -6.76 28.43
CA THR A 435 -12.05 -5.54 29.16
C THR A 435 -10.87 -4.89 29.88
N ALA A 436 -10.08 -5.68 30.61
CA ALA A 436 -8.90 -5.17 31.29
C ALA A 436 -7.83 -4.65 30.33
N PHE A 437 -7.67 -5.29 29.18
CA PHE A 437 -6.78 -4.82 28.13
C PHE A 437 -7.27 -3.48 27.53
N ALA A 438 -8.57 -3.35 27.24
CA ALA A 438 -9.15 -2.13 26.68
C ALA A 438 -8.94 -0.92 27.61
N GLU A 439 -9.12 -1.11 28.92
CA GLU A 439 -8.86 -0.09 29.93
C GLU A 439 -7.36 0.29 29.98
N ALA A 440 -6.47 -0.69 30.04
CA ALA A 440 -5.02 -0.45 30.07
C ALA A 440 -4.51 0.22 28.79
N PHE A 441 -5.10 -0.11 27.64
CA PHE A 441 -4.76 0.53 26.38
C PHE A 441 -5.24 1.99 26.33
N ASP A 442 -6.47 2.27 26.77
CA ASP A 442 -6.98 3.65 26.84
C ASP A 442 -6.13 4.52 27.79
N GLU A 443 -5.73 3.99 28.94
CA GLU A 443 -4.82 4.68 29.86
C GLU A 443 -3.46 5.00 29.20
N GLU A 444 -2.90 4.06 28.44
CA GLU A 444 -1.64 4.28 27.75
C GLU A 444 -1.77 5.33 26.64
N VAL A 445 -2.87 5.33 25.89
CA VAL A 445 -3.13 6.35 24.88
C VAL A 445 -3.28 7.73 25.53
N ARG A 446 -4.00 7.85 26.66
CA ARG A 446 -4.15 9.11 27.42
C ARG A 446 -2.83 9.65 27.98
N ARG A 447 -1.88 8.77 28.26
CA ARG A 447 -0.55 9.20 28.72
C ARG A 447 0.27 9.86 27.63
N GLN A 448 0.07 9.46 26.36
CA GLN A 448 0.90 9.87 25.24
C GLN A 448 0.26 10.93 24.36
N LEU A 449 -1.07 10.93 24.23
CA LEU A 449 -1.82 11.85 23.38
C LEU A 449 -2.65 12.84 24.21
N ARG A 450 -2.72 14.07 23.71
CA ARG A 450 -3.62 15.10 24.21
C ARG A 450 -4.89 15.13 23.36
N GLU A 451 -5.92 15.80 23.84
CA GLU A 451 -7.19 15.96 23.11
C GLU A 451 -6.99 16.64 21.74
N GLU A 452 -6.05 17.58 21.64
CA GLU A 452 -5.70 18.26 20.39
C GLU A 452 -5.13 17.31 19.32
N ASP A 453 -4.42 16.23 19.76
CA ASP A 453 -3.83 15.22 18.86
C ASP A 453 -4.88 14.26 18.30
N LEU A 454 -6.06 14.21 18.92
CA LEU A 454 -7.21 13.40 18.48
C LEU A 454 -8.11 14.14 17.47
N THR A 455 -7.66 15.31 16.99
CA THR A 455 -8.35 16.06 15.94
C THR A 455 -7.68 15.80 14.59
N GLY A 456 -8.45 15.33 13.61
CA GLY A 456 -7.94 15.11 12.27
C GLY A 456 -7.40 16.40 11.64
N ARG A 457 -6.25 16.32 10.98
CA ARG A 457 -5.61 17.43 10.26
C ARG A 457 -5.55 17.12 8.78
N LEU A 458 -5.94 18.08 7.95
CA LEU A 458 -5.79 18.04 6.51
C LEU A 458 -4.73 19.06 6.09
N LEU A 459 -3.60 18.57 5.57
CA LEU A 459 -2.54 19.43 5.07
C LEU A 459 -2.88 19.92 3.66
N SER A 460 -3.12 21.22 3.54
CA SER A 460 -3.46 21.88 2.29
C SER A 460 -2.24 22.55 1.64
N ASP A 461 -2.18 22.46 0.33
CA ASP A 461 -1.17 23.13 -0.50
C ASP A 461 -1.52 24.61 -0.79
N GLY A 462 -2.52 25.16 -0.09
CA GLY A 462 -3.00 26.54 -0.23
C GLY A 462 -4.28 26.65 -1.05
N SER A 463 -4.69 27.87 -1.34
CA SER A 463 -5.83 28.17 -2.23
C SER A 463 -5.35 28.31 -3.68
N LEU A 464 -6.26 28.04 -4.62
CA LEU A 464 -6.07 28.34 -6.04
C LEU A 464 -6.68 29.72 -6.36
N ALA A 465 -6.00 30.47 -7.22
CA ALA A 465 -6.59 31.66 -7.82
C ALA A 465 -7.70 31.27 -8.80
N VAL A 466 -8.62 32.21 -9.08
CA VAL A 466 -9.78 31.92 -9.93
C VAL A 466 -9.36 31.49 -11.35
N GLU A 467 -8.29 32.05 -11.85
CA GLU A 467 -7.70 31.76 -13.16
C GLU A 467 -7.09 30.35 -13.23
N GLU A 468 -6.78 29.75 -12.07
CA GLU A 468 -6.17 28.40 -11.99
C GLU A 468 -7.19 27.26 -12.07
N PHE A 469 -8.51 27.56 -12.00
CA PHE A 469 -9.55 26.55 -12.18
C PHE A 469 -9.80 26.21 -13.65
N HIS A 470 -8.82 25.66 -14.32
CA HIS A 470 -8.91 25.27 -15.72
C HIS A 470 -8.40 23.85 -15.99
N LEU A 471 -8.85 23.29 -17.11
CA LEU A 471 -8.61 21.88 -17.47
C LEU A 471 -7.12 21.55 -17.62
N ASP A 472 -6.33 22.47 -18.17
CA ASP A 472 -4.89 22.23 -18.40
C ASP A 472 -4.14 22.09 -17.07
N LEU A 473 -4.50 22.86 -16.03
CA LEU A 473 -3.93 22.70 -14.71
C LEU A 473 -4.34 21.35 -14.10
N ALA A 474 -5.61 20.97 -14.18
CA ALA A 474 -6.07 19.68 -13.67
C ALA A 474 -5.32 18.52 -14.33
N LYS A 475 -5.11 18.57 -15.65
CA LYS A 475 -4.29 17.60 -16.39
C LYS A 475 -2.83 17.64 -15.98
N ALA A 476 -2.24 18.82 -15.84
CA ALA A 476 -0.85 18.97 -15.39
C ALA A 476 -0.64 18.36 -14.00
N LEU A 477 -1.53 18.60 -13.04
CA LEU A 477 -1.49 18.01 -11.70
C LEU A 477 -1.60 16.48 -11.73
N ARG A 478 -2.48 15.93 -12.57
CA ARG A 478 -2.62 14.48 -12.77
C ARG A 478 -1.31 13.84 -13.29
N HIS A 479 -0.61 14.50 -14.20
CA HIS A 479 0.65 14.00 -14.78
C HIS A 479 1.90 14.34 -13.97
N ALA A 480 1.82 15.29 -13.05
CA ALA A 480 2.92 15.68 -12.17
C ALA A 480 3.33 14.58 -11.16
N GLY A 481 2.45 13.58 -10.90
CA GLY A 481 2.77 12.41 -10.10
C GLY A 481 3.87 11.52 -10.69
N PRO A 482 4.03 10.28 -10.19
CA PRO A 482 3.04 9.56 -9.37
C PRO A 482 2.91 10.12 -7.95
N TRP A 483 1.66 10.23 -7.49
CA TRP A 483 1.32 10.66 -6.13
C TRP A 483 1.06 9.42 -5.26
N GLY A 484 1.39 9.49 -3.99
CA GLY A 484 1.19 8.38 -3.04
C GLY A 484 1.74 8.69 -1.66
N GLN A 485 2.14 7.66 -0.95
CA GLN A 485 2.64 7.77 0.42
C GLN A 485 3.90 8.66 0.47
N HIS A 486 3.97 9.58 1.42
CA HIS A 486 5.00 10.62 1.58
C HIS A 486 5.17 11.58 0.39
N PHE A 487 4.44 11.36 -0.70
CA PHE A 487 4.37 12.25 -1.86
C PHE A 487 2.90 12.46 -2.27
N PRO A 488 2.08 13.03 -1.36
CA PRO A 488 0.63 13.05 -1.50
C PRO A 488 0.16 13.91 -2.66
N GLU A 489 -0.97 13.52 -3.24
CA GLU A 489 -1.64 14.30 -4.26
C GLU A 489 -1.99 15.70 -3.75
N PRO A 490 -1.89 16.76 -4.58
CA PRO A 490 -2.20 18.12 -4.18
C PRO A 490 -3.62 18.28 -3.64
N LEU A 491 -3.72 18.88 -2.46
CA LEU A 491 -4.98 19.20 -1.79
C LEU A 491 -5.05 20.71 -1.56
N PHE A 492 -6.03 21.34 -2.15
CA PHE A 492 -6.26 22.77 -2.03
C PHE A 492 -7.42 23.06 -1.07
N HIS A 493 -7.54 24.28 -0.59
CA HIS A 493 -8.70 24.71 0.19
C HIS A 493 -9.24 26.06 -0.32
N GLY A 494 -10.49 26.33 0.03
CA GLY A 494 -11.13 27.60 -0.30
C GLY A 494 -12.56 27.68 0.17
N VAL A 495 -13.10 28.89 0.17
CA VAL A 495 -14.49 29.19 0.51
C VAL A 495 -15.31 29.34 -0.77
N PHE A 496 -16.45 28.68 -0.80
CA PHE A 496 -17.33 28.66 -1.96
C PHE A 496 -18.79 28.88 -1.56
N GLN A 497 -19.56 29.53 -2.43
CA GLN A 497 -21.00 29.55 -2.33
C GLN A 497 -21.55 28.21 -2.83
N LEU A 498 -22.36 27.54 -2.02
CA LEU A 498 -23.07 26.31 -2.37
C LEU A 498 -24.38 26.68 -3.11
N VAL A 499 -24.42 26.40 -4.42
CA VAL A 499 -25.55 26.73 -5.30
C VAL A 499 -26.54 25.59 -5.38
N GLU A 500 -26.03 24.38 -5.60
CA GLU A 500 -26.85 23.18 -5.71
C GLU A 500 -26.17 22.03 -4.96
N GLN A 501 -26.98 21.14 -4.38
CA GLN A 501 -26.51 19.92 -3.75
C GLN A 501 -27.49 18.80 -4.05
N ARG A 502 -26.96 17.65 -4.48
CA ARG A 502 -27.76 16.49 -4.87
C ARG A 502 -27.03 15.20 -4.49
N VAL A 503 -27.74 14.30 -3.85
CA VAL A 503 -27.24 12.96 -3.59
C VAL A 503 -27.21 12.16 -4.88
N VAL A 504 -26.09 11.50 -5.18
CA VAL A 504 -25.90 10.58 -6.30
C VAL A 504 -25.44 9.22 -5.78
N GLY A 505 -26.06 8.17 -6.30
CA GLY A 505 -25.93 6.87 -5.66
C GLY A 505 -26.50 6.92 -4.25
N GLU A 506 -25.99 6.08 -3.36
CA GLU A 506 -26.48 6.01 -1.98
C GLU A 506 -25.75 6.93 -1.00
N ARG A 507 -24.49 7.30 -1.30
CA ARG A 507 -23.55 7.90 -0.33
C ARG A 507 -22.71 9.04 -0.88
N HIS A 508 -23.01 9.58 -2.04
CA HIS A 508 -22.18 10.64 -2.63
C HIS A 508 -22.98 11.92 -2.79
N LEU A 509 -22.33 13.06 -2.65
CA LEU A 509 -22.93 14.36 -2.84
C LEU A 509 -22.32 15.04 -4.06
N LYS A 510 -23.11 15.29 -5.09
CA LYS A 510 -22.75 16.19 -6.17
C LYS A 510 -23.17 17.60 -5.80
N VAL A 511 -22.27 18.55 -5.96
CA VAL A 511 -22.52 19.97 -5.65
C VAL A 511 -22.17 20.83 -6.85
N VAL A 512 -22.84 21.98 -6.92
CA VAL A 512 -22.46 23.08 -7.79
C VAL A 512 -22.07 24.26 -6.91
N LEU A 513 -20.89 24.76 -7.15
CA LEU A 513 -20.20 25.76 -6.35
C LEU A 513 -19.98 27.04 -7.17
N LYS A 514 -19.96 28.18 -6.50
CA LYS A 514 -19.47 29.45 -7.05
C LYS A 514 -18.27 29.91 -6.24
N SER A 515 -17.25 30.46 -6.93
CA SER A 515 -16.16 31.15 -6.25
C SER A 515 -16.65 32.29 -5.38
N GLU A 516 -15.88 32.69 -4.38
CA GLU A 516 -16.23 33.78 -3.47
C GLU A 516 -16.56 35.11 -4.20
N CYS A 517 -15.80 35.43 -5.26
CA CYS A 517 -16.08 36.56 -6.13
C CYS A 517 -17.26 36.35 -7.10
N GLY A 518 -17.83 35.15 -7.17
CA GLY A 518 -18.97 34.81 -8.03
C GLY A 518 -18.66 34.65 -9.52
N SER A 519 -17.40 34.78 -9.93
CA SER A 519 -16.97 34.81 -11.34
C SER A 519 -16.98 33.46 -12.04
N ILE A 520 -16.79 32.37 -11.30
CA ILE A 520 -16.75 31.01 -11.87
C ILE A 520 -17.74 30.09 -11.16
N ARG A 521 -18.23 29.11 -11.94
CA ARG A 521 -19.09 28.03 -11.45
C ARG A 521 -18.36 26.71 -11.64
N LEU A 522 -18.31 25.86 -10.62
CA LEU A 522 -17.55 24.63 -10.56
C LEU A 522 -18.43 23.47 -10.12
N ASP A 523 -18.25 22.33 -10.75
CA ASP A 523 -18.82 21.07 -10.28
C ASP A 523 -17.92 20.46 -9.20
N GLY A 524 -18.53 19.92 -8.15
CA GLY A 524 -17.83 19.18 -7.10
C GLY A 524 -18.52 17.85 -6.78
N ILE A 525 -17.74 16.90 -6.27
CA ILE A 525 -18.24 15.64 -5.76
C ILE A 525 -17.56 15.29 -4.45
N ALA A 526 -18.37 14.93 -3.44
CA ALA A 526 -17.91 14.37 -2.17
C ALA A 526 -18.37 12.91 -2.07
N PHE A 527 -17.43 12.00 -1.84
CA PHE A 527 -17.73 10.59 -1.69
C PHE A 527 -17.92 10.21 -0.22
N GLY A 528 -18.85 9.27 0.05
CA GLY A 528 -19.01 8.70 1.38
C GLY A 528 -19.52 9.70 2.43
N ILE A 529 -20.40 10.60 2.04
CA ILE A 529 -20.96 11.63 2.94
C ILE A 529 -21.74 11.02 4.10
N ASP A 530 -21.77 11.76 5.21
CA ASP A 530 -22.72 11.52 6.28
C ASP A 530 -24.10 12.09 5.89
N ARG A 531 -25.08 11.19 5.78
CA ARG A 531 -26.46 11.54 5.38
C ARG A 531 -27.23 12.33 6.43
N GLU A 532 -26.78 12.34 7.66
CA GLU A 532 -27.38 13.15 8.74
C GLU A 532 -26.89 14.61 8.65
N VAL A 533 -25.74 14.85 8.03
CA VAL A 533 -25.14 16.18 7.85
C VAL A 533 -25.42 16.76 6.47
N TRP A 534 -25.39 15.93 5.43
CA TRP A 534 -25.52 16.34 4.02
C TRP A 534 -26.53 15.47 3.26
N PRO A 535 -27.36 16.04 2.35
CA PRO A 535 -27.43 17.46 1.95
C PRO A 535 -28.04 18.35 3.03
N ASN A 536 -27.58 19.61 3.12
CA ASN A 536 -28.09 20.59 4.07
C ASN A 536 -28.60 21.85 3.33
N PRO A 537 -29.92 21.99 3.16
CA PRO A 537 -30.49 23.10 2.38
C PRO A 537 -30.34 24.49 3.04
N THR A 538 -29.99 24.55 4.32
CA THR A 538 -29.79 25.81 5.04
C THR A 538 -28.42 26.42 4.83
N VAL A 539 -27.44 25.60 4.42
CA VAL A 539 -26.06 26.02 4.20
C VAL A 539 -25.92 26.70 2.84
N ARG A 540 -25.36 27.89 2.83
CA ARG A 540 -25.11 28.69 1.62
C ARG A 540 -23.62 28.84 1.31
N TRP A 541 -22.78 28.79 2.32
CA TRP A 541 -21.34 28.90 2.19
C TRP A 541 -20.65 27.72 2.83
N VAL A 542 -19.61 27.26 2.19
CA VAL A 542 -18.82 26.09 2.64
C VAL A 542 -17.35 26.40 2.51
N GLU A 543 -16.58 25.93 3.48
CA GLU A 543 -15.13 25.77 3.36
C GLU A 543 -14.83 24.36 2.90
N LEU A 544 -14.03 24.23 1.86
CA LEU A 544 -13.68 22.96 1.24
C LEU A 544 -12.19 22.70 1.33
N ALA A 545 -11.81 21.42 1.58
CA ALA A 545 -10.55 20.88 1.12
C ALA A 545 -10.83 19.99 -0.09
N TYR A 546 -10.13 20.20 -1.20
CA TYR A 546 -10.44 19.57 -2.47
C TYR A 546 -9.19 19.31 -3.32
N LYS A 547 -9.28 18.31 -4.19
CA LYS A 547 -8.35 18.10 -5.30
C LYS A 547 -8.97 18.63 -6.58
N LEU A 548 -8.14 19.23 -7.44
CA LEU A 548 -8.57 19.66 -8.77
C LEU A 548 -8.41 18.48 -9.72
N ASP A 549 -9.49 17.99 -10.30
CA ASP A 549 -9.50 16.81 -11.14
C ASP A 549 -10.23 17.03 -12.47
N VAL A 550 -10.06 16.10 -13.38
CA VAL A 550 -10.73 16.07 -14.69
C VAL A 550 -11.92 15.12 -14.61
N ASN A 551 -13.12 15.65 -14.75
CA ASN A 551 -14.30 14.85 -14.95
C ASN A 551 -14.51 14.58 -16.44
N GLU A 552 -14.73 13.34 -16.78
CA GLU A 552 -15.02 12.91 -18.14
C GLU A 552 -16.40 12.29 -18.20
N PHE A 553 -17.25 12.88 -18.98
CA PHE A 553 -18.59 12.38 -19.20
C PHE A 553 -18.98 12.47 -20.67
N ARG A 554 -19.30 11.31 -21.28
CA ARG A 554 -19.71 11.20 -22.70
C ARG A 554 -18.72 11.83 -23.69
N GLY A 555 -17.42 11.68 -23.40
CA GLY A 555 -16.34 12.23 -24.23
C GLY A 555 -16.00 13.70 -24.01
N ASN A 556 -16.71 14.39 -23.10
CA ASN A 556 -16.39 15.76 -22.72
C ASN A 556 -15.57 15.76 -21.42
N GLU A 557 -14.49 16.54 -21.42
CA GLU A 557 -13.64 16.76 -20.24
C GLU A 557 -13.97 18.11 -19.61
N THR A 558 -14.17 18.13 -18.32
CA THR A 558 -14.43 19.35 -17.53
C THR A 558 -13.66 19.31 -16.22
N VAL A 559 -13.39 20.48 -15.66
CA VAL A 559 -12.82 20.59 -14.32
C VAL A 559 -13.86 20.19 -13.28
N GLN A 560 -13.44 19.40 -12.29
CA GLN A 560 -14.25 18.99 -11.15
C GLN A 560 -13.44 19.07 -9.87
N LEU A 561 -14.09 19.48 -8.77
CA LEU A 561 -13.51 19.43 -7.44
C LEU A 561 -13.84 18.09 -6.79
N MET A 562 -12.80 17.30 -6.49
CA MET A 562 -12.92 16.10 -5.67
C MET A 562 -12.83 16.51 -4.21
N ILE A 563 -13.97 16.62 -3.55
CA ILE A 563 -14.06 17.16 -2.19
C ILE A 563 -13.63 16.10 -1.18
N ALA A 564 -12.56 16.41 -0.45
CA ALA A 564 -12.05 15.58 0.64
C ALA A 564 -12.69 15.95 1.99
N HIS A 565 -13.04 17.22 2.18
CA HIS A 565 -13.69 17.71 3.38
C HIS A 565 -14.56 18.94 3.07
N MET A 566 -15.67 19.07 3.77
CA MET A 566 -16.62 20.19 3.59
C MET A 566 -17.24 20.57 4.92
N GLU A 567 -17.12 21.83 5.28
CA GLU A 567 -17.71 22.41 6.50
C GLU A 567 -18.60 23.60 6.15
N PRO A 568 -19.78 23.77 6.81
CA PRO A 568 -20.59 25.00 6.72
C PRO A 568 -19.81 26.20 7.23
N ARG A 569 -20.01 27.35 6.55
CA ARG A 569 -19.55 28.66 6.99
C ARG A 569 -20.68 29.65 7.18
#